data_e2fffdf5fb5cc87bf1f26381ebe290a0
#
_entry.id   e2fffdf5fb5cc87bf1f26381ebe290a0
#
_cell.length_a   1.000
_cell.length_b   1.000
_cell.length_c   1.000
_cell.angle_alpha   90.00
_cell.angle_beta   90.00
_cell.angle_gamma   90.00
#
_symmetry.space_group_name_H-M   'P 1'
#
loop_
_entity.id
_entity.type
_entity.pdbx_description
1 polymer ?
#
loop_
_entity_poly.entity_id
_entity_poly.type
_entity_poly.pdbx_seq_one_letter_code
_entity_poly.pdbx_strand_id
1 'polypeptide(L)'
;EDRVVSNLRAVGVKVWEKDPETGKQIRFTECGGHFALSLDGVGEGFKESDTPHTLEFKTMNEKNFKAMKNLGCKKSKPIYWAQCQIGMHLSELDWCYFFAVNKNTDEMYGERIKLNKAEAKLLVSKAENIVFSALPPSKLHEDPSNWQCKFCSYFAVCHGCKIPEVSCRTCSHVTPEKDGTWTCAKGKPVETCSEHLYIPQIMPKDFVVVDAGDDFVEYEDQDTGEVIRNQGNSQEIFDGRMK
;
A
#
# COMPACT_ATOMS: atom_id res chain seq x y z
N GLU A 1 5.18 4.95 19.70
CA GLU A 1 5.12 3.48 19.89
C GLU A 1 5.70 3.11 21.26
N ASP A 2 6.96 3.44 21.57
CA ASP A 2 7.69 3.06 22.78
C ASP A 2 6.93 3.35 24.08
N ARG A 3 6.22 4.49 24.15
CA ARG A 3 5.41 4.84 25.33
C ARG A 3 4.25 3.88 25.55
N VAL A 4 3.56 3.46 24.50
CA VAL A 4 2.43 2.51 24.61
C VAL A 4 2.95 1.16 25.04
N VAL A 5 4.05 0.70 24.46
CA VAL A 5 4.73 -0.54 24.83
C VAL A 5 5.15 -0.51 26.30
N SER A 6 5.79 0.57 26.75
CA SER A 6 6.18 0.76 28.16
C SER A 6 4.99 0.68 29.11
N ASN A 7 3.88 1.33 28.76
CA ASN A 7 2.66 1.30 29.55
C ASN A 7 2.05 -0.11 29.63
N LEU A 8 2.03 -0.84 28.50
CA LEU A 8 1.54 -2.23 28.46
C LEU A 8 2.40 -3.13 29.34
N ARG A 9 3.72 -3.02 29.27
CA ARG A 9 4.65 -3.77 30.12
C ARG A 9 4.49 -3.44 31.60
N ALA A 10 4.25 -2.18 31.92
CA ALA A 10 4.04 -1.74 33.31
C ALA A 10 2.76 -2.32 33.95
N VAL A 11 1.75 -2.64 33.15
CA VAL A 11 0.53 -3.32 33.64
C VAL A 11 0.57 -4.84 33.50
N GLY A 12 1.74 -5.41 33.17
CA GLY A 12 1.98 -6.87 33.18
C GLY A 12 1.77 -7.55 31.80
N VAL A 13 1.49 -6.81 30.74
CA VAL A 13 1.40 -7.38 29.38
C VAL A 13 2.81 -7.65 28.84
N LYS A 14 3.05 -8.86 28.37
CA LYS A 14 4.26 -9.19 27.63
C LYS A 14 4.12 -8.66 26.20
N VAL A 15 5.10 -7.91 25.72
CA VAL A 15 5.07 -7.30 24.39
C VAL A 15 6.33 -7.67 23.61
N TRP A 16 6.15 -8.25 22.44
CA TRP A 16 7.19 -8.53 21.44
C TRP A 16 7.03 -7.56 20.28
N GLU A 17 7.98 -6.64 20.11
CA GLU A 17 8.05 -5.67 19.01
C GLU A 17 8.82 -6.22 17.81
N LYS A 18 9.64 -7.24 18.08
CA LYS A 18 10.52 -7.86 17.08
C LYS A 18 10.35 -9.37 17.12
N ASP A 19 10.57 -9.95 15.97
CA ASP A 19 10.71 -11.38 15.83
C ASP A 19 11.93 -11.86 16.64
N PRO A 20 11.77 -12.83 17.53
CA PRO A 20 12.84 -13.27 18.45
C PRO A 20 14.00 -13.99 17.72
N GLU A 21 13.75 -14.56 16.55
CA GLU A 21 14.76 -15.29 15.78
C GLU A 21 15.60 -14.33 14.92
N THR A 22 14.96 -13.36 14.29
CA THR A 22 15.62 -12.45 13.34
C THR A 22 16.04 -11.12 13.96
N GLY A 23 15.48 -10.74 15.10
CA GLY A 23 15.66 -9.43 15.74
C GLY A 23 15.07 -8.26 14.94
N LYS A 24 14.35 -8.52 13.84
CA LYS A 24 13.71 -7.52 12.98
C LYS A 24 12.24 -7.33 13.38
N GLN A 25 11.62 -6.27 12.87
CA GLN A 25 10.18 -6.06 13.03
C GLN A 25 9.41 -7.28 12.52
N ILE A 26 8.38 -7.69 13.27
CA ILE A 26 7.50 -8.82 12.90
C ILE A 26 6.83 -8.47 11.58
N ARG A 27 7.08 -9.26 10.54
CA ARG A 27 6.62 -9.00 9.18
C ARG A 27 6.09 -10.27 8.54
N PHE A 28 4.94 -10.15 7.91
CA PHE A 28 4.31 -11.20 7.11
C PHE A 28 4.28 -10.79 5.66
N THR A 29 4.35 -11.78 4.77
CA THR A 29 4.31 -11.57 3.32
C THR A 29 3.31 -12.52 2.67
N GLU A 30 2.69 -12.04 1.60
CA GLU A 30 1.82 -12.80 0.71
C GLU A 30 2.19 -12.53 -0.75
N CYS A 31 1.58 -13.24 -1.68
CA CYS A 31 1.86 -13.11 -3.12
C CYS A 31 3.36 -13.26 -3.43
N GLY A 32 4.04 -14.23 -2.80
CA GLY A 32 5.48 -14.45 -2.95
C GLY A 32 6.37 -13.35 -2.37
N GLY A 33 5.82 -12.38 -1.65
CA GLY A 33 6.56 -11.24 -1.11
C GLY A 33 6.21 -9.90 -1.77
N HIS A 34 5.39 -9.90 -2.83
CA HIS A 34 4.91 -8.66 -3.46
C HIS A 34 3.94 -7.88 -2.57
N PHE A 35 3.27 -8.56 -1.65
CA PHE A 35 2.44 -7.94 -0.62
C PHE A 35 3.05 -8.24 0.77
N ALA A 36 3.15 -7.23 1.61
CA ALA A 36 3.72 -7.37 2.95
C ALA A 36 3.01 -6.46 3.96
N LEU A 37 2.97 -6.94 5.21
CA LEU A 37 2.49 -6.18 6.35
C LEU A 37 3.45 -6.39 7.53
N SER A 38 3.81 -5.31 8.21
CA SER A 38 4.55 -5.35 9.47
C SER A 38 3.61 -5.03 10.62
N LEU A 39 3.76 -5.75 11.74
CA LEU A 39 3.04 -5.48 12.98
C LEU A 39 3.83 -4.50 13.84
N ASP A 40 3.13 -3.68 14.62
CA ASP A 40 3.76 -2.86 15.67
C ASP A 40 4.18 -3.75 16.88
N GLY A 41 3.61 -4.95 16.96
CA GLY A 41 4.00 -5.97 17.94
C GLY A 41 2.96 -7.06 18.11
N VAL A 42 3.27 -7.97 19.03
CA VAL A 42 2.36 -8.97 19.57
C VAL A 42 2.34 -8.84 21.10
N GLY A 43 1.17 -8.89 21.71
CA GLY A 43 0.97 -8.79 23.16
C GLY A 43 0.28 -10.02 23.74
N GLU A 44 0.67 -10.43 24.94
CA GLU A 44 0.07 -11.54 25.72
C GLU A 44 -0.12 -11.16 27.17
N GLY A 45 -1.14 -11.72 27.81
CA GLY A 45 -1.44 -11.46 29.22
C GLY A 45 -2.33 -10.24 29.42
N PHE A 46 -3.19 -9.95 28.47
CA PHE A 46 -4.26 -8.98 28.65
C PHE A 46 -5.29 -9.49 29.65
N LYS A 47 -5.83 -8.59 30.48
CA LYS A 47 -6.78 -8.94 31.52
C LYS A 47 -8.03 -9.66 31.00
N GLU A 48 -8.42 -9.38 29.77
CA GLU A 48 -9.61 -9.96 29.14
C GLU A 48 -9.36 -11.32 28.48
N SER A 49 -8.10 -11.72 28.30
CA SER A 49 -7.76 -12.94 27.55
C SER A 49 -6.29 -13.32 27.66
N ASP A 50 -6.02 -14.60 27.86
CA ASP A 50 -4.67 -15.18 27.85
C ASP A 50 -4.14 -15.46 26.43
N THR A 51 -4.98 -15.26 25.39
CA THR A 51 -4.54 -15.48 24.00
C THR A 51 -3.70 -14.30 23.49
N PRO A 52 -2.69 -14.55 22.65
CA PRO A 52 -1.91 -13.48 22.05
C PRO A 52 -2.77 -12.61 21.11
N HIS A 53 -2.42 -11.33 21.03
CA HIS A 53 -3.07 -10.32 20.20
C HIS A 53 -2.03 -9.64 19.32
N THR A 54 -2.36 -9.38 18.07
CA THR A 54 -1.58 -8.38 17.31
C THR A 54 -1.76 -7.01 17.93
N LEU A 55 -0.74 -6.15 17.83
CA LEU A 55 -0.79 -4.77 18.31
C LEU A 55 -0.73 -3.80 17.13
N GLU A 56 -1.53 -2.74 17.20
CA GLU A 56 -1.52 -1.65 16.24
C GLU A 56 -1.61 -0.31 16.97
N PHE A 57 -0.61 0.55 16.76
CA PHE A 57 -0.48 1.83 17.46
C PHE A 57 -0.63 3.00 16.50
N LYS A 58 -1.50 3.94 16.84
CA LYS A 58 -1.70 5.17 16.03
C LYS A 58 -1.70 6.42 16.88
N THR A 59 -1.06 7.47 16.40
CA THR A 59 -1.22 8.81 16.95
C THR A 59 -2.20 9.61 16.09
N MET A 60 -3.03 10.42 16.76
CA MET A 60 -4.09 11.19 16.09
C MET A 60 -4.18 12.60 16.64
N ASN A 61 -4.65 13.54 15.81
CA ASN A 61 -5.09 14.83 16.30
C ASN A 61 -6.42 14.70 17.07
N GLU A 62 -6.76 15.71 17.84
CA GLU A 62 -7.96 15.78 18.69
C GLU A 62 -9.26 15.42 17.95
N LYS A 63 -9.47 15.95 16.74
CA LYS A 63 -10.67 15.70 15.93
C LYS A 63 -10.81 14.22 15.57
N ASN A 64 -9.74 13.61 15.07
CA ASN A 64 -9.74 12.21 14.67
C ASN A 64 -9.84 11.29 15.89
N PHE A 65 -9.19 11.66 17.01
CA PHE A 65 -9.25 10.90 18.24
C PHE A 65 -10.67 10.87 18.84
N LYS A 66 -11.37 12.01 18.87
CA LYS A 66 -12.79 12.06 19.26
C LYS A 66 -13.69 11.19 18.38
N ALA A 67 -13.47 11.25 17.07
CA ALA A 67 -14.20 10.38 16.14
C ALA A 67 -13.92 8.89 16.43
N MET A 68 -12.66 8.53 16.69
CA MET A 68 -12.27 7.17 17.07
C MET A 68 -12.98 6.69 18.34
N LYS A 69 -12.97 7.47 19.41
CA LYS A 69 -13.67 7.15 20.67
C LYS A 69 -15.17 6.93 20.49
N ASN A 70 -15.81 7.73 19.64
CA ASN A 70 -17.26 7.72 19.49
C ASN A 70 -17.75 6.63 18.55
N LEU A 71 -16.99 6.30 17.50
CA LEU A 71 -17.44 5.46 16.39
C LEU A 71 -16.69 4.11 16.30
N GLY A 72 -15.58 3.98 17.04
CA GLY A 72 -14.66 2.84 16.94
C GLY A 72 -13.80 2.86 15.67
N CYS A 73 -12.83 1.95 15.61
CA CYS A 73 -11.86 1.87 14.53
C CYS A 73 -12.52 1.64 13.16
N LYS A 74 -13.41 0.68 13.05
CA LYS A 74 -14.05 0.29 11.78
C LYS A 74 -14.76 1.45 11.08
N LYS A 75 -15.53 2.25 11.83
CA LYS A 75 -16.32 3.36 11.24
C LYS A 75 -15.50 4.64 11.07
N SER A 76 -14.59 4.93 12.00
CA SER A 76 -13.82 6.18 11.96
C SER A 76 -12.60 6.11 11.03
N LYS A 77 -11.96 4.95 10.95
CA LYS A 77 -10.73 4.72 10.16
C LYS A 77 -10.73 3.34 9.50
N PRO A 78 -11.52 3.12 8.43
CA PRO A 78 -11.61 1.83 7.75
C PRO A 78 -10.25 1.27 7.28
N ILE A 79 -9.28 2.14 6.97
CA ILE A 79 -7.93 1.72 6.57
C ILE A 79 -7.19 1.05 7.74
N TYR A 80 -7.30 1.59 8.97
CA TYR A 80 -6.69 0.98 10.15
C TYR A 80 -7.38 -0.33 10.53
N TRP A 81 -8.71 -0.36 10.38
CA TRP A 81 -9.47 -1.60 10.52
C TRP A 81 -8.96 -2.67 9.55
N ALA A 82 -8.80 -2.34 8.27
CA ALA A 82 -8.29 -3.26 7.26
C ALA A 82 -6.87 -3.75 7.62
N GLN A 83 -5.99 -2.86 8.09
CA GLN A 83 -4.65 -3.21 8.56
C GLN A 83 -4.70 -4.22 9.70
N CYS A 84 -5.55 -4.01 10.72
CA CYS A 84 -5.75 -4.95 11.82
C CYS A 84 -6.27 -6.31 11.32
N GLN A 85 -7.26 -6.32 10.41
CA GLN A 85 -7.83 -7.56 9.87
C GLN A 85 -6.80 -8.38 9.08
N ILE A 86 -6.01 -7.72 8.24
CA ILE A 86 -4.93 -8.36 7.48
C ILE A 86 -3.85 -8.87 8.44
N GLY A 87 -3.44 -8.06 9.42
CA GLY A 87 -2.42 -8.44 10.41
C GLY A 87 -2.82 -9.69 11.19
N MET A 88 -4.05 -9.75 11.69
CA MET A 88 -4.58 -10.94 12.37
C MET A 88 -4.65 -12.15 11.45
N HIS A 89 -5.05 -11.97 10.19
CA HIS A 89 -5.16 -13.05 9.24
C HIS A 89 -3.80 -13.68 8.90
N LEU A 90 -2.79 -12.84 8.63
CA LEU A 90 -1.45 -13.30 8.26
C LEU A 90 -0.67 -13.87 9.43
N SER A 91 -0.93 -13.39 10.65
CA SER A 91 -0.31 -13.92 11.87
C SER A 91 -1.04 -15.12 12.47
N GLU A 92 -2.19 -15.52 11.89
CA GLU A 92 -3.08 -16.56 12.42
C GLU A 92 -3.60 -16.28 13.84
N LEU A 93 -3.65 -14.99 14.24
CA LEU A 93 -4.19 -14.56 15.52
C LEU A 93 -5.62 -14.06 15.37
N ASP A 94 -6.49 -14.42 16.32
CA ASP A 94 -7.92 -14.07 16.27
C ASP A 94 -8.24 -12.66 16.80
N TRP A 95 -7.27 -12.00 17.44
CA TRP A 95 -7.48 -10.74 18.12
C TRP A 95 -6.38 -9.72 17.84
N CYS A 96 -6.79 -8.47 17.73
CA CYS A 96 -5.90 -7.30 17.68
C CYS A 96 -6.26 -6.34 18.81
N TYR A 97 -5.26 -5.79 19.48
CA TYR A 97 -5.43 -4.63 20.33
C TYR A 97 -4.96 -3.39 19.60
N PHE A 98 -5.93 -2.55 19.20
CA PHE A 98 -5.70 -1.27 18.56
C PHE A 98 -5.61 -0.17 19.61
N PHE A 99 -4.53 0.61 19.61
CA PHE A 99 -4.35 1.75 20.50
C PHE A 99 -4.20 3.05 19.69
N ALA A 100 -4.99 4.05 20.08
CA ALA A 100 -4.84 5.40 19.57
C ALA A 100 -4.39 6.34 20.68
N VAL A 101 -3.46 7.24 20.38
CA VAL A 101 -2.99 8.29 21.30
C VAL A 101 -3.33 9.65 20.71
N ASN A 102 -4.01 10.48 21.48
CA ASN A 102 -4.24 11.86 21.14
C ASN A 102 -2.95 12.68 21.32
N LYS A 103 -2.36 13.14 20.23
CA LYS A 103 -1.11 13.89 20.24
C LYS A 103 -1.21 15.27 20.89
N ASN A 104 -2.42 15.77 21.16
CA ASN A 104 -2.67 17.06 21.78
C ASN A 104 -2.82 16.98 23.31
N THR A 105 -3.33 15.85 23.81
CA THR A 105 -3.70 15.71 25.24
C THR A 105 -3.07 14.49 25.92
N ASP A 106 -2.37 13.63 25.14
CA ASP A 106 -1.83 12.35 25.59
C ASP A 106 -2.89 11.31 26.02
N GLU A 107 -4.16 11.61 25.84
CA GLU A 107 -5.24 10.67 26.14
C GLU A 107 -5.10 9.42 25.26
N MET A 108 -5.35 8.25 25.84
CA MET A 108 -5.27 6.96 25.17
C MET A 108 -6.66 6.33 24.99
N TYR A 109 -6.86 5.69 23.85
CA TYR A 109 -8.02 4.86 23.54
C TYR A 109 -7.53 3.48 23.15
N GLY A 110 -8.13 2.43 23.71
CA GLY A 110 -7.88 1.04 23.36
C GLY A 110 -9.15 0.37 22.84
N GLU A 111 -9.03 -0.42 21.78
CA GLU A 111 -10.12 -1.21 21.21
C GLU A 111 -9.63 -2.62 20.91
N ARG A 112 -10.32 -3.61 21.47
CA ARG A 112 -10.08 -5.02 21.19
C ARG A 112 -10.88 -5.44 19.98
N ILE A 113 -10.20 -5.75 18.88
CA ILE A 113 -10.78 -6.06 17.57
C ILE A 113 -10.69 -7.57 17.33
N LYS A 114 -11.80 -8.17 16.91
CA LYS A 114 -11.87 -9.58 16.53
C LYS A 114 -11.64 -9.77 15.04
N LEU A 115 -10.97 -10.84 14.66
CA LEU A 115 -10.78 -11.24 13.28
C LEU A 115 -12.14 -11.55 12.61
N ASN A 116 -12.39 -10.89 11.49
CA ASN A 116 -13.42 -11.26 10.53
C ASN A 116 -12.75 -11.98 9.36
N LYS A 117 -12.71 -13.30 9.41
CA LYS A 117 -12.01 -14.13 8.42
C LYS A 117 -12.47 -13.88 6.98
N ALA A 118 -13.77 -13.61 6.77
CA ALA A 118 -14.30 -13.35 5.43
C ALA A 118 -13.80 -11.99 4.90
N GLU A 119 -13.87 -10.93 5.72
CA GLU A 119 -13.39 -9.60 5.35
C GLU A 119 -11.87 -9.59 5.12
N ALA A 120 -11.11 -10.25 5.98
CA ALA A 120 -9.65 -10.36 5.85
C ALA A 120 -9.25 -11.07 4.55
N LYS A 121 -9.89 -12.20 4.22
CA LYS A 121 -9.65 -12.89 2.94
C LYS A 121 -9.96 -12.03 1.72
N LEU A 122 -11.05 -11.26 1.74
CA LEU A 122 -11.37 -10.34 0.65
C LEU A 122 -10.31 -9.24 0.48
N LEU A 123 -9.75 -8.73 1.59
CA LEU A 123 -8.69 -7.74 1.56
C LEU A 123 -7.40 -8.30 0.98
N VAL A 124 -7.01 -9.53 1.35
CA VAL A 124 -5.84 -10.21 0.79
C VAL A 124 -6.04 -10.52 -0.68
N SER A 125 -7.21 -11.06 -1.08
CA SER A 125 -7.53 -11.30 -2.50
C SER A 125 -7.52 -10.01 -3.32
N LYS A 126 -7.94 -8.88 -2.74
CA LYS A 126 -7.81 -7.58 -3.41
C LYS A 126 -6.34 -7.21 -3.66
N ALA A 127 -5.46 -7.45 -2.69
CA ALA A 127 -4.03 -7.20 -2.85
C ALA A 127 -3.44 -8.11 -3.96
N GLU A 128 -3.78 -9.39 -3.96
CA GLU A 128 -3.39 -10.35 -4.99
C GLU A 128 -3.83 -9.90 -6.39
N ASN A 129 -5.10 -9.49 -6.53
CA ASN A 129 -5.61 -8.98 -7.79
C ASN A 129 -4.86 -7.72 -8.28
N ILE A 130 -4.47 -6.82 -7.36
CA ILE A 130 -3.70 -5.63 -7.72
C ILE A 130 -2.28 -6.01 -8.16
N VAL A 131 -1.65 -6.97 -7.48
CA VAL A 131 -0.28 -7.42 -7.80
C VAL A 131 -0.20 -8.07 -9.18
N PHE A 132 -1.15 -8.99 -9.48
CA PHE A 132 -1.10 -9.81 -10.70
C PHE A 132 -2.01 -9.32 -11.83
N SER A 133 -2.62 -8.17 -11.69
CA SER A 133 -3.42 -7.58 -12.77
C SER A 133 -2.51 -7.06 -13.89
N ALA A 134 -2.84 -7.39 -15.13
CA ALA A 134 -2.20 -6.82 -16.31
C ALA A 134 -2.58 -5.34 -16.56
N LEU A 135 -3.65 -4.87 -15.91
CA LEU A 135 -4.16 -3.51 -16.05
C LEU A 135 -4.18 -2.81 -14.68
N PRO A 136 -3.93 -1.52 -14.62
CA PRO A 136 -4.08 -0.77 -13.39
C PRO A 136 -5.53 -0.85 -12.90
N PRO A 137 -5.76 -0.89 -11.57
CA PRO A 137 -7.11 -0.87 -11.03
C PRO A 137 -7.80 0.45 -11.36
N SER A 138 -9.15 0.43 -11.37
CA SER A 138 -9.94 1.65 -11.52
C SER A 138 -9.55 2.70 -10.50
N LYS A 139 -9.64 3.97 -10.88
CA LYS A 139 -9.41 5.09 -9.97
C LYS A 139 -10.31 4.99 -8.74
N LEU A 140 -9.80 5.44 -7.60
CA LEU A 140 -10.59 5.48 -6.36
C LEU A 140 -11.83 6.37 -6.52
N HIS A 141 -11.67 7.49 -7.22
CA HIS A 141 -12.74 8.41 -7.62
C HIS A 141 -12.41 9.02 -8.98
N GLU A 142 -13.41 9.22 -9.82
CA GLU A 142 -13.25 9.93 -11.10
C GLU A 142 -13.13 11.44 -10.90
N ASP A 143 -13.75 11.99 -9.86
CA ASP A 143 -13.65 13.41 -9.53
C ASP A 143 -12.34 13.73 -8.78
N PRO A 144 -11.42 14.49 -9.40
CA PRO A 144 -10.17 14.90 -8.76
C PRO A 144 -10.37 15.81 -7.53
N SER A 145 -11.54 16.44 -7.39
CA SER A 145 -11.85 17.30 -6.23
C SER A 145 -12.12 16.50 -4.96
N ASN A 146 -12.34 15.18 -5.07
CA ASN A 146 -12.56 14.32 -3.91
C ASN A 146 -11.40 14.45 -2.92
N TRP A 147 -11.72 14.58 -1.64
CA TRP A 147 -10.73 14.80 -0.59
C TRP A 147 -9.66 13.70 -0.49
N GLN A 148 -10.01 12.45 -0.79
CA GLN A 148 -9.06 11.33 -0.77
C GLN A 148 -8.04 11.47 -1.91
N CYS A 149 -8.48 11.95 -3.09
CA CYS A 149 -7.59 12.21 -4.21
C CYS A 149 -6.64 13.39 -3.91
N LYS A 150 -7.15 14.49 -3.35
CA LYS A 150 -6.34 15.69 -3.03
C LYS A 150 -5.16 15.42 -2.10
N PHE A 151 -5.28 14.43 -1.21
CA PHE A 151 -4.21 14.03 -0.28
C PHE A 151 -3.45 12.78 -0.73
N CYS A 152 -3.69 12.30 -1.95
CA CYS A 152 -3.01 11.14 -2.51
C CYS A 152 -1.67 11.55 -3.12
N SER A 153 -0.58 10.88 -2.74
CA SER A 153 0.74 11.10 -3.32
C SER A 153 0.83 10.77 -4.82
N TYR A 154 -0.10 9.97 -5.31
CA TYR A 154 -0.20 9.62 -6.74
C TYR A 154 -1.19 10.49 -7.51
N PHE A 155 -1.70 11.58 -6.91
CA PHE A 155 -2.67 12.47 -7.55
C PHE A 155 -2.20 12.97 -8.92
N ALA A 156 -0.96 13.41 -8.99
CA ALA A 156 -0.38 13.98 -10.23
C ALA A 156 -0.31 12.96 -11.38
N VAL A 157 -0.07 11.69 -11.09
CA VAL A 157 -0.10 10.60 -12.08
C VAL A 157 -1.54 10.21 -12.40
N CYS A 158 -2.41 10.11 -11.41
CA CYS A 158 -3.77 9.58 -11.57
C CYS A 158 -4.73 10.57 -12.22
N HIS A 159 -4.63 11.86 -11.88
CA HIS A 159 -5.55 12.93 -12.32
C HIS A 159 -4.85 14.11 -13.00
N GLY A 160 -3.53 14.19 -12.94
CA GLY A 160 -2.73 15.23 -13.55
C GLY A 160 -2.09 14.78 -14.87
N CYS A 161 -1.09 15.54 -15.30
CA CYS A 161 -0.32 15.27 -16.51
C CYS A 161 1.07 14.70 -16.19
N LYS A 162 1.32 14.23 -14.94
CA LYS A 162 2.62 13.70 -14.58
C LYS A 162 2.80 12.30 -15.15
N ILE A 163 3.84 12.13 -15.95
CA ILE A 163 4.28 10.82 -16.43
C ILE A 163 4.83 10.01 -15.26
N PRO A 164 4.47 8.70 -15.12
CA PRO A 164 5.01 7.84 -14.06
C PRO A 164 6.53 7.73 -14.12
N GLU A 165 7.16 7.47 -12.96
CA GLU A 165 8.60 7.20 -12.90
C GLU A 165 8.96 5.93 -13.68
N VAL A 166 10.09 5.94 -14.38
CA VAL A 166 10.62 4.76 -15.08
C VAL A 166 11.04 3.71 -14.05
N SER A 167 10.38 2.57 -14.09
CA SER A 167 10.67 1.43 -13.21
C SER A 167 10.11 0.14 -13.80
N CYS A 168 10.54 -1.01 -13.30
CA CYS A 168 9.95 -2.29 -13.68
C CYS A 168 8.43 -2.36 -13.43
N ARG A 169 7.91 -1.61 -12.45
CA ARG A 169 6.47 -1.56 -12.15
C ARG A 169 5.64 -0.76 -13.14
N THR A 170 6.28 0.05 -13.96
CA THR A 170 5.65 0.88 -14.99
C THR A 170 5.95 0.40 -16.43
N CYS A 171 6.63 -0.77 -16.54
CA CYS A 171 7.10 -1.34 -17.79
C CYS A 171 6.21 -2.49 -18.29
N SER A 172 5.84 -2.44 -19.58
CA SER A 172 5.05 -3.48 -20.25
C SER A 172 5.79 -4.81 -20.43
N HIS A 173 7.13 -4.82 -20.35
CA HIS A 173 7.95 -6.02 -20.50
C HIS A 173 8.08 -6.84 -19.21
N VAL A 174 7.51 -6.40 -18.10
CA VAL A 174 7.75 -6.99 -16.78
C VAL A 174 6.49 -7.60 -16.21
N THR A 175 6.63 -8.80 -15.68
CA THR A 175 5.56 -9.54 -15.01
C THR A 175 5.98 -9.89 -13.57
N PRO A 176 5.15 -9.58 -12.56
CA PRO A 176 5.35 -10.11 -11.21
C PRO A 176 4.98 -11.59 -11.16
N GLU A 177 5.87 -12.44 -10.65
CA GLU A 177 5.65 -13.87 -10.55
C GLU A 177 5.11 -14.27 -9.17
N LYS A 178 4.38 -15.39 -9.10
CA LYS A 178 3.78 -15.88 -7.85
C LYS A 178 4.78 -16.29 -6.79
N ASP A 179 6.02 -16.58 -7.19
CA ASP A 179 7.13 -16.92 -6.28
C ASP A 179 7.87 -15.69 -5.72
N GLY A 180 7.42 -14.47 -6.08
CA GLY A 180 8.01 -13.21 -5.65
C GLY A 180 9.10 -12.67 -6.54
N THR A 181 9.46 -13.40 -7.58
CA THR A 181 10.39 -12.92 -8.60
C THR A 181 9.69 -12.01 -9.62
N TRP A 182 10.50 -11.39 -10.45
CA TRP A 182 10.04 -10.58 -11.58
C TRP A 182 10.65 -11.18 -12.85
N THR A 183 9.83 -11.50 -13.83
CA THR A 183 10.33 -11.83 -15.17
C THR A 183 10.28 -10.60 -16.06
N CYS A 184 11.25 -10.51 -16.98
CA CYS A 184 11.34 -9.45 -17.96
C CYS A 184 11.53 -10.06 -19.35
N ALA A 185 10.66 -9.75 -20.30
CA ALA A 185 10.77 -10.23 -21.68
C ALA A 185 12.08 -9.84 -22.36
N LYS A 186 12.74 -8.77 -21.89
CA LYS A 186 14.07 -8.31 -22.36
C LYS A 186 15.25 -8.86 -21.54
N GLY A 187 14.99 -9.77 -20.61
CA GLY A 187 16.03 -10.52 -19.88
C GLY A 187 16.78 -9.75 -18.79
N LYS A 188 16.37 -8.55 -18.40
CA LYS A 188 17.09 -7.70 -17.43
C LYS A 188 16.15 -6.97 -16.46
N PRO A 189 16.13 -7.28 -15.17
CA PRO A 189 15.75 -6.30 -14.15
C PRO A 189 16.99 -5.46 -13.80
N VAL A 190 17.05 -4.18 -14.22
CA VAL A 190 18.12 -3.23 -13.88
C VAL A 190 17.54 -1.89 -13.51
N GLU A 191 18.21 -1.16 -12.60
CA GLU A 191 17.74 0.13 -12.08
C GLU A 191 17.59 1.23 -13.16
N THR A 192 18.43 1.17 -14.21
CA THR A 192 18.32 2.06 -15.39
C THR A 192 18.19 1.19 -16.65
N CYS A 193 16.98 1.06 -17.15
CA CYS A 193 16.67 0.16 -18.26
C CYS A 193 16.45 0.95 -19.55
N SER A 194 17.35 0.76 -20.52
CA SER A 194 17.19 1.32 -21.89
C SER A 194 16.05 0.67 -22.69
N GLU A 195 15.56 -0.49 -22.24
CA GLU A 195 14.49 -1.24 -22.90
C GLU A 195 13.11 -0.96 -22.27
N HIS A 196 13.01 0.07 -21.40
CA HIS A 196 11.75 0.37 -20.73
C HIS A 196 10.69 0.83 -21.73
N LEU A 197 9.51 0.19 -21.67
CA LEU A 197 8.32 0.53 -22.43
C LEU A 197 7.16 0.77 -21.46
N TYR A 198 6.61 1.97 -21.44
CA TYR A 198 5.49 2.28 -20.54
C TYR A 198 4.27 1.40 -20.77
N ILE A 199 3.62 1.00 -19.70
CA ILE A 199 2.25 0.44 -19.73
C ILE A 199 1.34 1.57 -20.23
N PRO A 200 0.66 1.44 -21.40
CA PRO A 200 -0.09 2.56 -21.97
C PRO A 200 -1.18 3.12 -21.06
N GLN A 201 -1.81 2.26 -20.27
CA GLN A 201 -2.93 2.63 -19.41
C GLN A 201 -2.56 3.50 -18.20
N ILE A 202 -1.26 3.64 -17.89
CA ILE A 202 -0.80 4.53 -16.82
C ILE A 202 -0.28 5.86 -17.33
N MET A 203 -0.22 6.05 -18.65
CA MET A 203 0.18 7.33 -19.25
C MET A 203 -0.91 8.38 -19.01
N PRO A 204 -0.53 9.68 -18.92
CA PRO A 204 -1.49 10.77 -18.83
C PRO A 204 -2.47 10.76 -20.01
N LYS A 205 -3.66 11.31 -19.81
CA LYS A 205 -4.74 11.33 -20.81
C LYS A 205 -4.37 12.08 -22.10
N ASP A 206 -3.43 13.02 -21.99
CA ASP A 206 -2.99 13.85 -23.09
C ASP A 206 -2.07 13.07 -24.06
N PHE A 207 -1.65 11.86 -23.68
CA PHE A 207 -0.92 10.93 -24.53
C PHE A 207 -1.84 9.82 -25.01
N VAL A 208 -2.40 10.01 -26.20
CA VAL A 208 -3.32 9.04 -26.83
C VAL A 208 -2.53 8.04 -27.66
N VAL A 209 -2.75 6.75 -27.43
CA VAL A 209 -2.12 5.69 -28.23
C VAL A 209 -2.67 5.73 -29.65
N VAL A 210 -1.80 5.92 -30.65
CA VAL A 210 -2.13 5.93 -32.09
C VAL A 210 -1.63 4.69 -32.80
N ASP A 211 -0.54 4.06 -32.33
CA ASP A 211 -0.05 2.78 -32.82
C ASP A 211 0.67 2.01 -31.72
N ALA A 212 0.69 0.67 -31.80
CA ALA A 212 1.39 -0.16 -30.83
C ALA A 212 1.78 -1.51 -31.45
N GLY A 213 2.94 -2.01 -31.03
CA GLY A 213 3.45 -3.34 -31.32
C GLY A 213 4.06 -3.98 -30.09
N ASP A 214 4.70 -5.13 -30.26
CA ASP A 214 5.29 -5.88 -29.16
C ASP A 214 6.38 -5.11 -28.40
N ASP A 215 7.11 -4.23 -29.10
CA ASP A 215 8.28 -3.54 -28.60
C ASP A 215 8.18 -2.00 -28.68
N PHE A 216 7.04 -1.47 -29.05
CA PHE A 216 6.83 -0.03 -29.13
C PHE A 216 5.39 0.38 -28.89
N VAL A 217 5.23 1.64 -28.46
CA VAL A 217 3.94 2.34 -28.43
C VAL A 217 4.15 3.74 -28.99
N GLU A 218 3.29 4.19 -29.87
CA GLU A 218 3.25 5.56 -30.37
C GLU A 218 2.11 6.33 -29.69
N TYR A 219 2.45 7.46 -29.14
CA TYR A 219 1.52 8.37 -28.48
C TYR A 219 1.39 9.67 -29.27
N GLU A 220 0.20 10.13 -29.49
CA GLU A 220 -0.06 11.50 -29.90
C GLU A 220 -0.25 12.37 -28.66
N ASP A 221 0.61 13.36 -28.49
CA ASP A 221 0.48 14.40 -27.47
C ASP A 221 -0.62 15.37 -27.91
N GLN A 222 -1.74 15.38 -27.20
CA GLN A 222 -2.92 16.17 -27.56
C GLN A 222 -2.73 17.67 -27.39
N ASP A 223 -1.74 18.10 -26.63
CA ASP A 223 -1.41 19.51 -26.45
C ASP A 223 -0.59 20.08 -27.64
N THR A 224 0.30 19.25 -28.21
CA THR A 224 1.22 19.67 -29.26
C THR A 224 0.92 19.09 -30.63
N GLY A 225 0.16 17.99 -30.71
CA GLY A 225 -0.07 17.20 -31.91
C GLY A 225 1.15 16.38 -32.36
N GLU A 226 2.20 16.31 -31.56
CA GLU A 226 3.40 15.55 -31.86
C GLU A 226 3.18 14.06 -31.63
N VAL A 227 3.64 13.20 -32.54
CA VAL A 227 3.66 11.75 -32.36
C VAL A 227 5.00 11.33 -31.77
N ILE A 228 4.95 10.69 -30.60
CA ILE A 228 6.10 10.27 -29.84
C ILE A 228 6.15 8.74 -29.82
N ARG A 229 7.24 8.17 -30.34
CA ARG A 229 7.47 6.72 -30.32
C ARG A 229 8.29 6.32 -29.09
N ASN A 230 7.65 5.60 -28.16
CA ASN A 230 8.31 4.95 -27.04
C ASN A 230 8.72 3.52 -27.46
N GLN A 231 10.01 3.34 -27.70
CA GLN A 231 10.62 2.06 -28.08
C GLN A 231 11.94 1.92 -27.28
N GLY A 232 11.84 1.66 -25.99
CA GLY A 232 12.97 1.79 -25.07
C GLY A 232 13.27 3.25 -24.70
N ASN A 233 14.31 3.47 -23.91
CA ASN A 233 14.79 4.80 -23.47
C ASN A 233 13.70 5.77 -22.98
N SER A 234 12.67 5.24 -22.30
CA SER A 234 11.52 6.04 -21.86
C SER A 234 11.92 7.26 -21.02
N GLN A 235 13.00 7.14 -20.23
CA GLN A 235 13.50 8.26 -19.44
C GLN A 235 13.91 9.43 -20.35
N GLU A 236 14.68 9.18 -21.41
CA GLU A 236 15.17 10.22 -22.32
C GLU A 236 14.05 10.79 -23.18
N ILE A 237 13.15 9.91 -23.68
CA ILE A 237 12.04 10.29 -24.57
C ILE A 237 11.09 11.28 -23.86
N PHE A 238 10.85 11.06 -22.55
CA PHE A 238 9.88 11.84 -21.79
C PHE A 238 10.52 12.83 -20.79
N ASP A 239 11.86 12.94 -20.72
CA ASP A 239 12.56 13.74 -19.70
C ASP A 239 12.13 15.22 -19.69
N GLY A 240 12.00 15.85 -20.83
CA GLY A 240 11.51 17.22 -20.95
C GLY A 240 10.00 17.42 -20.69
N ARG A 241 9.24 16.35 -20.54
CA ARG A 241 7.76 16.31 -20.39
C ARG A 241 7.30 15.87 -19.00
N MET A 242 8.23 15.45 -18.15
CA MET A 242 7.99 15.12 -16.74
C MET A 242 7.87 16.41 -15.90
N LYS A 243 6.72 17.07 -15.93
CA LYS A 243 6.47 18.30 -15.16
C LYS A 243 5.72 18.04 -13.87
#